data_f421f30cdb3a4ab1bfad9a46e0ab6b5b
#
_entry.id   f421f30cdb3a4ab1bfad9a46e0ab6b5b
#
_cell.length_a   1.000
_cell.length_b   1.000
_cell.length_c   1.000
_cell.angle_alpha   90.00
_cell.angle_beta   90.00
_cell.angle_gamma   90.00
#
_symmetry.space_group_name_H-M   'P 1'
#
loop_
_entity.id
_entity.type
_entity.pdbx_description
1 polymer ?
#
loop_
_entity_poly.entity_id
_entity_poly.type
_entity_poly.pdbx_seq_one_letter_code
_entity_poly.pdbx_strand_id
1 'polypeptide(L)'
;LVGSEMCIRDRGRSDLIILAARPGMGKTSFALNIATNVARQQKVPTIIFSLEMTCEQLTDRILSSTANIDSQAFRTGRLNNSDWNDFAQATSLLYNAPIYMDDSSGISVPEIKAKIRTINQDPKKEKIGLVIIDYLQLMQSAKRTESRVQEISDITRNLKIMAKELNVPVIALSQLSRAAEKTTGRSDHRPQLSDLRDSGSIEQDADIVLFLYRAAYYNAQNGEENQANENEAECIVAKNRHGETSVVRLGWDGAHTRFSNLDVTHEF
;
A
#
# COMPACT_ATOMS: atom_id res chain seq x y z
N LEU A 1 5.36 -12.23 1.42
CA LEU A 1 4.62 -11.48 0.40
C LEU A 1 5.60 -10.94 -0.64
N VAL A 2 5.33 -11.17 -1.92
CA VAL A 2 6.15 -10.72 -3.06
C VAL A 2 6.55 -9.23 -2.94
N GLY A 3 5.69 -8.40 -2.38
CA GLY A 3 5.97 -6.98 -2.15
C GLY A 3 7.08 -6.70 -1.13
N SER A 4 7.21 -7.52 -0.08
CA SER A 4 8.25 -7.30 0.93
C SER A 4 9.65 -7.69 0.43
N GLU A 5 9.76 -8.73 -0.38
CA GLU A 5 11.02 -9.12 -1.01
C GLU A 5 11.44 -8.16 -2.13
N MET A 6 10.49 -7.62 -2.89
CA MET A 6 10.78 -6.62 -3.93
C MET A 6 11.26 -5.28 -3.35
N CYS A 7 10.73 -4.88 -2.18
CA CYS A 7 11.04 -3.57 -1.60
C CYS A 7 12.37 -3.53 -0.84
N ILE A 8 12.93 -4.67 -0.39
CA ILE A 8 13.96 -4.66 0.65
C ILE A 8 15.25 -5.35 0.24
N ARG A 9 15.27 -6.20 -0.79
CA ARG A 9 16.53 -6.72 -1.31
C ARG A 9 17.32 -5.61 -2.00
N ASP A 10 18.64 -5.62 -1.84
CA ASP A 10 19.68 -4.62 -2.19
C ASP A 10 19.54 -3.79 -3.50
N ARG A 11 18.54 -4.08 -4.32
CA ARG A 11 18.31 -3.42 -5.61
C ARG A 11 17.27 -2.29 -5.58
N GLY A 12 16.56 -2.08 -4.44
CA GLY A 12 15.43 -1.16 -4.36
C GLY A 12 15.50 -0.09 -3.25
N ARG A 13 16.65 0.11 -2.60
CA ARG A 13 16.76 1.00 -1.42
C ARG A 13 16.42 2.47 -1.69
N SER A 14 16.37 2.93 -2.92
CA SER A 14 16.02 4.30 -3.28
C SER A 14 14.88 4.40 -4.27
N ASP A 15 14.04 3.35 -4.35
CA ASP A 15 13.00 3.29 -5.34
C ASP A 15 11.71 3.99 -4.90
N LEU A 16 11.08 4.63 -5.87
CA LEU A 16 9.70 5.08 -5.77
C LEU A 16 8.80 4.01 -6.39
N ILE A 17 7.98 3.40 -5.53
CA ILE A 17 7.01 2.36 -5.89
C ILE A 17 5.62 2.98 -5.83
N ILE A 18 4.90 2.94 -6.93
CA ILE A 18 3.50 3.37 -6.97
C ILE A 18 2.60 2.14 -6.86
N LEU A 19 1.77 2.13 -5.83
CA LEU A 19 0.72 1.13 -5.67
C LEU A 19 -0.62 1.78 -6.00
N ALA A 20 -1.17 1.45 -7.16
CA ALA A 20 -2.40 2.05 -7.62
C ALA A 20 -3.55 1.03 -7.66
N ALA A 21 -4.73 1.49 -7.30
CA ALA A 21 -5.94 0.68 -7.35
C ALA A 21 -7.20 1.54 -7.43
N ARG A 22 -8.30 0.93 -7.84
CA ARG A 22 -9.65 1.51 -7.68
C ARG A 22 -10.05 1.50 -6.20
N PRO A 23 -10.98 2.40 -5.80
CA PRO A 23 -11.59 2.32 -4.47
C PRO A 23 -12.16 0.93 -4.19
N GLY A 24 -12.01 0.45 -2.95
CA GLY A 24 -12.55 -0.85 -2.53
C GLY A 24 -11.70 -2.08 -2.90
N MET A 25 -10.61 -1.93 -3.66
CA MET A 25 -9.71 -3.04 -4.02
C MET A 25 -8.80 -3.53 -2.88
N GLY A 26 -8.75 -2.82 -1.75
CA GLY A 26 -7.90 -3.18 -0.61
C GLY A 26 -6.49 -2.56 -0.63
N LYS A 27 -6.29 -1.45 -1.36
CA LYS A 27 -4.98 -0.77 -1.51
C LYS A 27 -4.29 -0.50 -0.17
N THR A 28 -4.97 0.15 0.77
CA THR A 28 -4.46 0.41 2.12
C THR A 28 -4.15 -0.88 2.87
N SER A 29 -5.04 -1.88 2.80
CA SER A 29 -4.83 -3.19 3.45
C SER A 29 -3.58 -3.88 2.93
N PHE A 30 -3.34 -3.86 1.61
CA PHE A 30 -2.14 -4.43 1.01
C PHE A 30 -0.87 -3.72 1.49
N ALA A 31 -0.88 -2.37 1.52
CA ALA A 31 0.24 -1.58 2.03
C ALA A 31 0.50 -1.84 3.53
N LEU A 32 -0.55 -1.97 4.36
CA LEU A 32 -0.43 -2.32 5.77
C LEU A 32 0.11 -3.74 5.97
N ASN A 33 -0.28 -4.70 5.13
CA ASN A 33 0.28 -6.06 5.18
C ASN A 33 1.79 -6.04 4.86
N ILE A 34 2.22 -5.27 3.86
CA ILE A 34 3.65 -5.08 3.57
C ILE A 34 4.36 -4.46 4.78
N ALA A 35 3.84 -3.35 5.31
CA ALA A 35 4.42 -2.64 6.46
C ALA A 35 4.60 -3.58 7.67
N THR A 36 3.55 -4.31 8.01
CA THR A 36 3.53 -5.23 9.15
C THR A 36 4.53 -6.38 8.95
N ASN A 37 4.57 -6.98 7.76
CA ASN A 37 5.50 -8.06 7.46
C ASN A 37 6.95 -7.60 7.52
N VAL A 38 7.27 -6.44 6.95
CA VAL A 38 8.60 -5.83 6.98
C VAL A 38 9.04 -5.54 8.41
N ALA A 39 8.20 -4.85 9.17
CA ALA A 39 8.53 -4.48 10.54
C ALA A 39 8.62 -5.70 11.47
N ARG A 40 7.71 -6.68 11.32
CA ARG A 40 7.65 -7.85 12.21
C ARG A 40 8.70 -8.89 11.89
N GLN A 41 8.84 -9.27 10.61
CA GLN A 41 9.71 -10.39 10.20
C GLN A 41 11.15 -9.95 10.00
N GLN A 42 11.36 -8.79 9.41
CA GLN A 42 12.69 -8.30 9.05
C GLN A 42 13.24 -7.27 10.07
N LYS A 43 12.40 -6.87 11.05
CA LYS A 43 12.73 -5.85 12.07
C LYS A 43 13.15 -4.50 11.49
N VAL A 44 12.73 -4.21 10.24
CA VAL A 44 13.04 -2.96 9.56
C VAL A 44 12.04 -1.88 9.98
N PRO A 45 12.49 -0.75 10.54
CA PRO A 45 11.62 0.35 10.93
C PRO A 45 10.86 0.89 9.73
N THR A 46 9.54 0.91 9.84
CA THR A 46 8.61 1.32 8.78
C THR A 46 7.79 2.51 9.25
N ILE A 47 7.66 3.54 8.44
CA ILE A 47 6.79 4.69 8.71
C ILE A 47 5.66 4.78 7.71
N ILE A 48 4.45 5.01 8.20
CA ILE A 48 3.22 5.14 7.41
C ILE A 48 2.69 6.56 7.62
N PHE A 49 2.61 7.33 6.54
CA PHE A 49 1.91 8.60 6.49
C PHE A 49 0.52 8.35 5.92
N SER A 50 -0.51 8.49 6.75
CA SER A 50 -1.90 8.28 6.38
C SER A 50 -2.62 9.61 6.30
N LEU A 51 -3.08 9.96 5.12
CA LEU A 51 -3.78 11.22 4.86
C LEU A 51 -5.31 11.04 4.82
N GLU A 52 -5.77 9.78 4.82
CA GLU A 52 -7.20 9.42 4.76
C GLU A 52 -7.70 8.85 6.08
N MET A 53 -6.87 8.08 6.78
CA MET A 53 -7.27 7.33 7.98
C MET A 53 -6.48 7.79 9.20
N THR A 54 -7.12 7.76 10.37
CA THR A 54 -6.43 8.03 11.64
C THR A 54 -5.51 6.89 12.05
N CYS A 55 -4.53 7.19 12.91
CA CYS A 55 -3.63 6.18 13.49
C CYS A 55 -4.40 5.06 14.21
N GLU A 56 -5.52 5.38 14.88
CA GLU A 56 -6.39 4.40 15.52
C GLU A 56 -6.97 3.42 14.50
N GLN A 57 -7.56 3.94 13.41
CA GLN A 57 -8.13 3.11 12.35
C GLN A 57 -7.10 2.21 11.65
N LEU A 58 -5.85 2.70 11.49
CA LEU A 58 -4.76 1.88 10.96
C LEU A 58 -4.37 0.78 11.93
N THR A 59 -4.29 1.12 13.23
CA THR A 59 -3.98 0.17 14.31
C THR A 59 -5.03 -0.93 14.38
N ASP A 60 -6.30 -0.58 14.32
CA ASP A 60 -7.41 -1.53 14.30
C ASP A 60 -7.30 -2.51 13.13
N ARG A 61 -6.97 -2.01 11.94
CA ARG A 61 -6.78 -2.87 10.75
C ARG A 61 -5.57 -3.80 10.89
N ILE A 62 -4.46 -3.30 11.41
CA ILE A 62 -3.26 -4.12 11.62
C ILE A 62 -3.54 -5.21 12.66
N LEU A 63 -4.19 -4.86 13.77
CA LEU A 63 -4.54 -5.80 14.83
C LEU A 63 -5.54 -6.85 14.34
N SER A 64 -6.65 -6.45 13.73
CA SER A 64 -7.67 -7.34 13.16
C SER A 64 -7.04 -8.32 12.16
N SER A 65 -6.24 -7.82 11.22
CA SER A 65 -5.54 -8.64 10.22
C SER A 65 -4.51 -9.60 10.85
N THR A 66 -3.80 -9.17 11.89
CA THR A 66 -2.78 -9.98 12.55
C THR A 66 -3.38 -11.04 13.47
N ALA A 67 -4.45 -10.69 14.19
CA ALA A 67 -5.18 -11.58 15.08
C ALA A 67 -6.13 -12.53 14.34
N ASN A 68 -6.34 -12.31 13.05
CA ASN A 68 -7.35 -13.04 12.27
C ASN A 68 -8.76 -12.93 12.84
N ILE A 69 -9.11 -11.71 13.30
CA ILE A 69 -10.43 -11.37 13.83
C ILE A 69 -11.18 -10.58 12.77
N ASP A 70 -12.48 -10.86 12.60
CA ASP A 70 -13.34 -10.11 11.68
C ASP A 70 -13.27 -8.61 11.98
N SER A 71 -12.99 -7.81 10.95
CA SER A 71 -12.77 -6.36 11.09
C SER A 71 -14.01 -5.61 11.61
N GLN A 72 -15.21 -6.11 11.33
CA GLN A 72 -16.45 -5.51 11.82
C GLN A 72 -16.71 -5.89 13.28
N ALA A 73 -16.46 -7.16 13.64
CA ALA A 73 -16.55 -7.64 15.01
C ALA A 73 -15.55 -6.89 15.90
N PHE A 74 -14.31 -6.72 15.42
CA PHE A 74 -13.26 -5.95 16.10
C PHE A 74 -13.73 -4.51 16.39
N ARG A 75 -14.16 -3.80 15.35
CA ARG A 75 -14.60 -2.40 15.45
C ARG A 75 -15.84 -2.19 16.34
N THR A 76 -16.74 -3.18 16.37
CA THR A 76 -17.98 -3.09 17.19
C THR A 76 -17.81 -3.64 18.60
N GLY A 77 -16.62 -4.18 18.94
CA GLY A 77 -16.35 -4.79 20.24
C GLY A 77 -17.08 -6.12 20.47
N ARG A 78 -17.59 -6.76 19.42
CA ARG A 78 -18.32 -8.05 19.51
C ARG A 78 -17.34 -9.21 19.40
N LEU A 79 -16.43 -9.30 20.37
CA LEU A 79 -15.40 -10.32 20.44
C LEU A 79 -15.84 -11.47 21.34
N ASN A 80 -15.60 -12.68 20.89
CA ASN A 80 -15.78 -13.89 21.70
C ASN A 80 -14.50 -14.20 22.52
N ASN A 81 -14.53 -15.23 23.36
CA ASN A 81 -13.39 -15.58 24.23
C ASN A 81 -12.14 -16.03 23.44
N SER A 82 -12.29 -16.67 22.26
CA SER A 82 -11.16 -17.01 21.41
C SER A 82 -10.54 -15.77 20.79
N ASP A 83 -11.37 -14.82 20.35
CA ASP A 83 -10.90 -13.56 19.76
C ASP A 83 -10.02 -12.76 20.74
N TRP A 84 -10.37 -12.78 22.03
CA TRP A 84 -9.53 -12.14 23.06
C TRP A 84 -8.15 -12.77 23.22
N ASN A 85 -8.06 -14.10 23.10
CA ASN A 85 -6.77 -14.80 23.11
C ASN A 85 -5.95 -14.48 21.86
N ASP A 86 -6.57 -14.47 20.69
CA ASP A 86 -5.94 -14.14 19.41
C ASP A 86 -5.48 -12.68 19.38
N PHE A 87 -6.29 -11.76 19.95
CA PHE A 87 -5.92 -10.37 20.15
C PHE A 87 -4.68 -10.21 21.05
N ALA A 88 -4.63 -10.93 22.17
CA ALA A 88 -3.48 -10.88 23.10
C ALA A 88 -2.20 -11.39 22.40
N GLN A 89 -2.30 -12.47 21.62
CA GLN A 89 -1.17 -12.99 20.85
C GLN A 89 -0.73 -11.97 19.77
N ALA A 90 -1.65 -11.41 18.99
CA ALA A 90 -1.33 -10.42 17.98
C ALA A 90 -0.66 -9.17 18.58
N THR A 91 -1.18 -8.69 19.73
CA THR A 91 -0.58 -7.56 20.46
C THR A 91 0.85 -7.88 20.87
N SER A 92 1.11 -9.07 21.40
CA SER A 92 2.46 -9.51 21.76
C SER A 92 3.41 -9.57 20.56
N LEU A 93 2.93 -10.06 19.42
CA LEU A 93 3.69 -10.12 18.16
C LEU A 93 4.04 -8.73 17.61
N LEU A 94 3.15 -7.76 17.78
CA LEU A 94 3.31 -6.41 17.26
C LEU A 94 4.05 -5.48 18.22
N TYR A 95 4.11 -5.80 19.51
CA TYR A 95 4.68 -4.94 20.55
C TYR A 95 6.11 -4.48 20.24
N ASN A 96 6.93 -5.34 19.66
CA ASN A 96 8.30 -5.05 19.27
C ASN A 96 8.48 -4.77 17.77
N ALA A 97 7.39 -4.60 17.03
CA ALA A 97 7.47 -4.26 15.61
C ALA A 97 7.70 -2.75 15.45
N PRO A 98 8.80 -2.30 14.82
CA PRO A 98 9.12 -0.88 14.69
C PRO A 98 8.26 -0.22 13.60
N ILE A 99 6.96 -0.01 13.90
CA ILE A 99 6.01 0.67 13.01
C ILE A 99 5.72 2.06 13.58
N TYR A 100 5.98 3.07 12.79
CA TYR A 100 5.63 4.47 13.07
C TYR A 100 4.44 4.86 12.21
N MET A 101 3.52 5.63 12.77
CA MET A 101 2.34 6.13 12.05
C MET A 101 2.22 7.64 12.26
N ASP A 102 1.80 8.33 11.21
CA ASP A 102 1.55 9.78 11.22
C ASP A 102 0.28 10.03 10.38
N ASP A 103 -0.74 10.61 11.00
CA ASP A 103 -2.02 10.93 10.37
C ASP A 103 -2.23 12.45 10.18
N SER A 104 -1.13 13.19 10.07
CA SER A 104 -1.18 14.62 9.78
C SER A 104 -1.78 14.86 8.41
N SER A 105 -2.89 15.61 8.36
CA SER A 105 -3.56 15.96 7.11
C SER A 105 -2.75 16.96 6.29
N GLY A 106 -2.78 16.80 4.95
CA GLY A 106 -2.22 17.78 4.02
C GLY A 106 -0.70 17.94 4.08
N ILE A 107 0.03 16.88 4.43
CA ILE A 107 1.49 16.91 4.56
C ILE A 107 2.19 17.07 3.20
N SER A 108 3.27 17.81 3.17
CA SER A 108 4.14 17.99 2.00
C SER A 108 5.40 17.10 2.06
N VAL A 109 6.05 16.86 0.92
CA VAL A 109 7.27 16.04 0.86
C VAL A 109 8.41 16.57 1.75
N PRO A 110 8.68 17.91 1.83
CA PRO A 110 9.67 18.44 2.76
C PRO A 110 9.36 18.14 4.23
N GLU A 111 8.08 18.19 4.63
CA GLU A 111 7.66 17.87 6.01
C GLU A 111 7.84 16.37 6.32
N ILE A 112 7.45 15.48 5.40
CA ILE A 112 7.73 14.04 5.50
C ILE A 112 9.23 13.80 5.74
N LYS A 113 10.07 14.41 4.90
CA LYS A 113 11.51 14.30 4.98
C LYS A 113 12.07 14.81 6.32
N ALA A 114 11.54 15.93 6.84
CA ALA A 114 11.93 16.47 8.13
C ALA A 114 11.57 15.51 9.27
N LYS A 115 10.35 14.97 9.29
CA LYS A 115 9.92 13.99 10.30
C LYS A 115 10.79 12.73 10.29
N ILE A 116 11.08 12.17 9.11
CA ILE A 116 11.96 10.99 8.99
C ILE A 116 13.38 11.30 9.49
N ARG A 117 13.93 12.46 9.15
CA ARG A 117 15.26 12.87 9.64
C ARG A 117 15.29 12.99 11.15
N THR A 118 14.25 13.55 11.76
CA THR A 118 14.14 13.67 13.22
C THR A 118 14.15 12.28 13.89
N ILE A 119 13.41 11.30 13.34
CA ILE A 119 13.42 9.93 13.86
C ILE A 119 14.81 9.31 13.68
N ASN A 120 15.44 9.50 12.53
CA ASN A 120 16.74 8.91 12.21
C ASN A 120 17.92 9.54 12.99
N GLN A 121 17.73 10.70 13.62
CA GLN A 121 18.72 11.35 14.47
C GLN A 121 18.75 10.79 15.90
N ASP A 122 17.73 10.07 16.32
CA ASP A 122 17.71 9.42 17.64
C ASP A 122 18.69 8.22 17.64
N PRO A 123 19.82 8.30 18.41
CA PRO A 123 20.81 7.24 18.42
C PRO A 123 20.32 5.92 19.03
N LYS A 124 19.18 5.96 19.73
CA LYS A 124 18.55 4.78 20.33
C LYS A 124 17.62 4.05 19.37
N LYS A 125 17.34 4.62 18.22
CA LYS A 125 16.40 4.08 17.23
C LYS A 125 17.15 3.65 15.98
N GLU A 126 16.71 2.56 15.39
CA GLU A 126 17.15 2.17 14.05
C GLU A 126 16.57 3.13 13.02
N LYS A 127 17.30 3.35 11.94
CA LYS A 127 16.89 4.24 10.86
C LYS A 127 15.69 3.67 10.11
N ILE A 128 14.78 4.55 9.70
CA ILE A 128 13.64 4.18 8.86
C ILE A 128 14.16 3.49 7.58
N GLY A 129 13.63 2.31 7.31
CA GLY A 129 13.98 1.48 6.16
C GLY A 129 12.87 1.30 5.14
N LEU A 130 11.63 1.73 5.46
CA LEU A 130 10.50 1.75 4.53
C LEU A 130 9.59 2.94 4.83
N VAL A 131 9.17 3.65 3.79
CA VAL A 131 8.18 4.75 3.88
C VAL A 131 6.96 4.39 3.07
N ILE A 132 5.77 4.51 3.66
CA ILE A 132 4.48 4.32 2.99
C ILE A 132 3.67 5.60 3.10
N ILE A 133 3.00 6.01 2.01
CA ILE A 133 2.18 7.23 1.94
C ILE A 133 0.81 6.87 1.37
N ASP A 134 -0.25 7.05 2.17
CA ASP A 134 -1.64 6.77 1.77
C ASP A 134 -2.49 8.05 1.84
N TYR A 135 -2.76 8.71 0.71
CA TYR A 135 -2.41 8.49 -0.68
C TYR A 135 -2.01 9.81 -1.35
N LEU A 136 -1.34 9.73 -2.49
CA LEU A 136 -0.73 10.87 -3.22
C LEU A 136 -1.66 12.05 -3.45
N GLN A 137 -2.92 11.77 -3.81
CA GLN A 137 -3.90 12.81 -4.15
C GLN A 137 -4.36 13.64 -2.94
N LEU A 138 -3.98 13.32 -1.71
CA LEU A 138 -4.23 14.15 -0.53
C LEU A 138 -3.01 14.94 -0.08
N MET A 139 -1.85 14.70 -0.69
CA MET A 139 -0.64 15.48 -0.41
C MET A 139 -0.76 16.91 -0.94
N GLN A 140 -0.02 17.80 -0.29
CA GLN A 140 0.11 19.19 -0.71
C GLN A 140 1.46 19.42 -1.39
N SER A 141 1.44 20.21 -2.48
CA SER A 141 2.68 20.71 -3.05
C SER A 141 3.24 21.83 -2.20
N ALA A 142 4.57 21.87 -2.02
CA ALA A 142 5.24 23.00 -1.38
C ALA A 142 5.19 24.29 -2.22
N LYS A 143 4.79 24.19 -3.49
CA LYS A 143 4.67 25.32 -4.42
C LYS A 143 3.23 25.44 -4.90
N ARG A 144 2.76 26.66 -5.12
CA ARG A 144 1.49 26.89 -5.84
C ARG A 144 1.66 26.45 -7.29
N THR A 145 0.79 25.55 -7.74
CA THR A 145 0.73 25.05 -9.12
C THR A 145 -0.59 25.45 -9.75
N GLU A 146 -0.60 25.64 -11.06
CA GLU A 146 -1.79 26.09 -11.81
C GLU A 146 -2.74 24.93 -12.10
N SER A 147 -2.26 23.69 -12.07
CA SER A 147 -3.07 22.51 -12.34
C SER A 147 -2.76 21.34 -11.39
N ARG A 148 -3.78 20.54 -11.11
CA ARG A 148 -3.65 19.33 -10.28
C ARG A 148 -2.66 18.32 -10.86
N VAL A 149 -2.60 18.21 -12.18
CA VAL A 149 -1.66 17.34 -12.88
C VAL A 149 -0.22 17.75 -12.59
N GLN A 150 0.08 19.04 -12.67
CA GLN A 150 1.41 19.58 -12.34
C GLN A 150 1.74 19.38 -10.87
N GLU A 151 0.78 19.57 -9.97
CA GLU A 151 0.97 19.38 -8.55
C GLU A 151 1.36 17.93 -8.22
N ILE A 152 0.66 16.94 -8.77
CA ILE A 152 1.00 15.54 -8.57
C ILE A 152 2.34 15.20 -9.21
N SER A 153 2.65 15.78 -10.36
CA SER A 153 3.96 15.63 -11.01
C SER A 153 5.11 16.14 -10.13
N ASP A 154 4.95 17.30 -9.53
CA ASP A 154 5.95 17.85 -8.61
C ASP A 154 6.08 17.00 -7.35
N ILE A 155 4.97 16.49 -6.80
CA ILE A 155 4.98 15.60 -5.64
C ILE A 155 5.75 14.32 -5.95
N THR A 156 5.42 13.61 -7.04
CA THR A 156 6.08 12.34 -7.39
C THR A 156 7.56 12.50 -7.66
N ARG A 157 7.95 13.56 -8.36
CA ARG A 157 9.37 13.89 -8.58
C ARG A 157 10.10 14.13 -7.26
N ASN A 158 9.50 14.91 -6.34
CA ASN A 158 10.10 15.19 -5.04
C ASN A 158 10.15 13.93 -4.15
N LEU A 159 9.17 13.03 -4.23
CA LEU A 159 9.21 11.73 -3.54
C LEU A 159 10.36 10.87 -4.07
N LYS A 160 10.60 10.82 -5.38
CA LYS A 160 11.75 10.11 -5.95
C LYS A 160 13.09 10.72 -5.48
N ILE A 161 13.19 12.04 -5.41
CA ILE A 161 14.36 12.72 -4.87
C ILE A 161 14.56 12.35 -3.39
N MET A 162 13.47 12.40 -2.59
CA MET A 162 13.50 12.03 -1.17
C MET A 162 13.95 10.58 -0.97
N ALA A 163 13.41 9.64 -1.74
CA ALA A 163 13.80 8.22 -1.69
C ALA A 163 15.31 8.04 -1.91
N LYS A 164 15.87 8.76 -2.90
CA LYS A 164 17.32 8.74 -3.18
C LYS A 164 18.13 9.36 -2.04
N GLU A 165 17.74 10.52 -1.54
CA GLU A 165 18.49 11.24 -0.50
C GLU A 165 18.48 10.52 0.85
N LEU A 166 17.37 9.86 1.19
CA LEU A 166 17.26 9.08 2.42
C LEU A 166 17.79 7.66 2.25
N ASN A 167 18.00 7.22 1.01
CA ASN A 167 18.33 5.83 0.63
C ASN A 167 17.33 4.82 1.19
N VAL A 168 16.04 5.10 1.01
CA VAL A 168 14.93 4.31 1.55
C VAL A 168 13.87 4.14 0.47
N PRO A 169 13.30 2.94 0.26
CA PRO A 169 12.18 2.73 -0.64
C PRO A 169 10.94 3.47 -0.14
N VAL A 170 10.23 4.08 -1.07
CA VAL A 170 8.99 4.81 -0.81
C VAL A 170 7.86 4.14 -1.58
N ILE A 171 6.84 3.63 -0.88
CA ILE A 171 5.60 3.14 -1.48
C ILE A 171 4.57 4.27 -1.36
N ALA A 172 4.19 4.84 -2.50
CA ALA A 172 3.16 5.86 -2.56
C ALA A 172 1.88 5.27 -3.18
N LEU A 173 0.78 5.35 -2.44
CA LEU A 173 -0.50 4.85 -2.87
C LEU A 173 -1.17 5.85 -3.79
N SER A 174 -1.79 5.37 -4.86
CA SER A 174 -2.51 6.19 -5.82
C SER A 174 -3.91 5.63 -6.10
N GLN A 175 -4.89 6.51 -6.21
CA GLN A 175 -6.24 6.12 -6.56
C GLN A 175 -6.46 6.28 -8.05
N LEU A 176 -6.99 5.25 -8.72
CA LEU A 176 -7.36 5.31 -10.13
C LEU A 176 -8.71 5.98 -10.32
N SER A 177 -8.83 6.84 -11.35
CA SER A 177 -10.06 7.57 -11.63
C SER A 177 -11.10 6.69 -12.34
N ARG A 178 -12.39 7.03 -12.18
CA ARG A 178 -13.48 6.34 -12.89
C ARG A 178 -13.50 6.63 -14.40
N ALA A 179 -12.90 7.73 -14.82
CA ALA A 179 -12.88 8.13 -16.23
C ALA A 179 -12.07 7.15 -17.08
N ALA A 180 -11.01 6.56 -16.52
CA ALA A 180 -10.17 5.59 -17.20
C ALA A 180 -10.94 4.35 -17.71
N GLU A 181 -11.95 3.88 -16.98
CA GLU A 181 -12.76 2.72 -17.37
C GLU A 181 -13.70 3.00 -18.54
N LYS A 182 -14.31 4.20 -18.55
CA LYS A 182 -15.29 4.56 -19.59
C LYS A 182 -14.64 4.83 -20.95
N THR A 183 -13.37 5.24 -20.97
CA THR A 183 -12.69 5.68 -22.19
C THR A 183 -12.10 4.51 -23.00
N THR A 184 -11.91 3.35 -22.40
CA THR A 184 -11.14 2.25 -23.01
C THR A 184 -11.99 1.15 -23.63
N GLY A 185 -13.31 1.08 -23.38
CA GLY A 185 -14.19 0.05 -23.95
C GLY A 185 -13.77 -1.40 -23.61
N ARG A 186 -12.93 -1.58 -22.60
CA ARG A 186 -12.41 -2.90 -22.20
C ARG A 186 -13.43 -3.61 -21.31
N SER A 187 -13.69 -4.86 -21.65
CA SER A 187 -14.60 -5.73 -20.89
C SER A 187 -13.97 -6.29 -19.60
N ASP A 188 -12.64 -6.29 -19.48
CA ASP A 188 -11.93 -6.94 -18.36
C ASP A 188 -11.62 -6.01 -17.18
N HIS A 189 -11.87 -4.72 -17.31
CA HIS A 189 -11.60 -3.68 -16.28
C HIS A 189 -10.20 -3.72 -15.65
N ARG A 190 -9.24 -4.41 -16.27
CA ARG A 190 -7.86 -4.52 -15.77
C ARG A 190 -7.13 -3.19 -15.90
N PRO A 191 -6.52 -2.69 -14.82
CA PRO A 191 -5.80 -1.42 -14.86
C PRO A 191 -4.53 -1.51 -15.72
N GLN A 192 -4.20 -0.40 -16.37
CA GLN A 192 -3.02 -0.23 -17.21
C GLN A 192 -2.30 1.09 -16.88
N LEU A 193 -1.04 1.24 -17.32
CA LEU A 193 -0.25 2.46 -17.12
C LEU A 193 -0.96 3.71 -17.66
N SER A 194 -1.71 3.57 -18.75
CA SER A 194 -2.52 4.68 -19.29
C SER A 194 -3.56 5.22 -18.31
N ASP A 195 -4.00 4.42 -17.33
CA ASP A 195 -5.02 4.81 -16.36
C ASP A 195 -4.45 5.74 -15.26
N LEU A 196 -3.11 5.88 -15.22
CA LEU A 196 -2.40 6.87 -14.42
C LEU A 196 -2.22 8.22 -15.16
N ARG A 197 -2.69 8.36 -16.40
CA ARG A 197 -2.44 9.54 -17.26
C ARG A 197 -2.99 10.85 -16.70
N ASP A 198 -4.07 10.84 -15.93
CA ASP A 198 -4.57 12.03 -15.24
C ASP A 198 -3.59 12.61 -14.21
N SER A 199 -2.48 11.88 -13.99
CA SER A 199 -1.37 12.21 -13.09
C SER A 199 -0.03 12.33 -13.84
N GLY A 200 -0.07 12.52 -15.14
CA GLY A 200 0.97 12.85 -16.16
C GLY A 200 2.37 12.28 -16.01
N SER A 201 3.00 12.41 -14.89
CA SER A 201 4.40 12.04 -14.66
C SER A 201 4.58 10.88 -13.68
N ILE A 202 3.51 10.41 -13.00
CA ILE A 202 3.65 9.29 -12.02
C ILE A 202 4.37 8.11 -12.67
N GLU A 203 3.95 7.76 -13.90
CA GLU A 203 4.56 6.67 -14.64
C GLU A 203 6.05 6.92 -14.93
N GLN A 204 6.44 8.16 -15.24
CA GLN A 204 7.82 8.48 -15.61
C GLN A 204 8.76 8.45 -14.40
N ASP A 205 8.33 8.99 -13.28
CA ASP A 205 9.15 9.14 -12.07
C ASP A 205 9.26 7.84 -11.26
N ALA A 206 8.22 6.98 -11.30
CA ALA A 206 8.21 5.72 -10.61
C ALA A 206 9.22 4.71 -11.18
N ASP A 207 9.91 3.99 -10.32
CA ASP A 207 10.75 2.86 -10.70
C ASP A 207 9.92 1.59 -10.88
N ILE A 208 8.92 1.43 -10.02
CA ILE A 208 8.00 0.28 -10.04
C ILE A 208 6.57 0.82 -9.98
N VAL A 209 5.68 0.25 -10.80
CA VAL A 209 4.24 0.49 -10.74
C VAL A 209 3.52 -0.83 -10.54
N LEU A 210 2.76 -0.89 -9.45
CA LEU A 210 1.94 -2.02 -9.06
C LEU A 210 0.46 -1.65 -9.17
N PHE A 211 -0.33 -2.48 -9.81
CA PHE A 211 -1.78 -2.37 -9.75
C PHE A 211 -2.36 -3.51 -8.91
N LEU A 212 -3.31 -3.18 -8.05
CA LEU A 212 -4.09 -4.18 -7.34
C LEU A 212 -5.45 -4.31 -8.03
N TYR A 213 -5.79 -5.56 -8.39
CA TYR A 213 -7.00 -5.90 -9.12
C TYR A 213 -7.72 -7.09 -8.49
N ARG A 214 -9.05 -7.03 -8.47
CA ARG A 214 -9.92 -8.11 -7.99
C ARG A 214 -11.08 -8.24 -8.96
N ALA A 215 -11.12 -9.34 -9.73
CA ALA A 215 -12.14 -9.59 -10.73
C ALA A 215 -13.55 -9.71 -10.10
N ALA A 216 -13.66 -10.39 -8.97
CA ALA A 216 -14.92 -10.58 -8.26
C ALA A 216 -15.61 -9.26 -7.83
N TYR A 217 -14.81 -8.21 -7.56
CA TYR A 217 -15.36 -6.90 -7.22
C TYR A 217 -16.15 -6.27 -8.37
N TYR A 218 -15.71 -6.45 -9.62
CA TYR A 218 -16.41 -5.93 -10.80
C TYR A 218 -17.61 -6.77 -11.15
N ASN A 219 -17.51 -8.10 -11.05
CA ASN A 219 -18.60 -9.01 -11.31
C ASN A 219 -19.80 -8.75 -10.38
N ALA A 220 -19.52 -8.51 -9.09
CA ALA A 220 -20.56 -8.16 -8.12
C ALA A 220 -21.24 -6.80 -8.45
N GLN A 221 -20.55 -5.84 -9.06
CA GLN A 221 -21.13 -4.57 -9.48
C GLN A 221 -21.94 -4.67 -10.77
N ASN A 222 -21.56 -5.57 -11.68
CA ASN A 222 -22.22 -5.75 -12.97
C ASN A 222 -23.38 -6.76 -12.94
N GLY A 223 -23.61 -7.44 -11.80
CA GLY A 223 -24.64 -8.47 -11.69
C GLY A 223 -24.33 -9.73 -12.51
N GLU A 224 -23.08 -9.91 -12.92
CA GLU A 224 -22.64 -11.10 -13.64
C GLU A 224 -22.31 -12.21 -12.62
N GLU A 225 -23.05 -13.32 -12.69
CA GLU A 225 -22.74 -14.57 -11.96
C GLU A 225 -21.49 -15.28 -12.55
N ASN A 226 -20.43 -14.53 -12.82
CA ASN A 226 -19.21 -15.13 -13.33
C ASN A 226 -18.39 -15.72 -12.16
N GLN A 227 -17.84 -16.91 -12.38
CA GLN A 227 -17.09 -17.76 -11.45
C GLN A 227 -15.74 -17.16 -10.96
N ALA A 228 -15.60 -15.85 -10.90
CA ALA A 228 -14.39 -15.24 -10.31
C ALA A 228 -14.41 -15.51 -8.81
N ASN A 229 -13.34 -16.12 -8.32
CA ASN A 229 -13.17 -16.45 -6.92
C ASN A 229 -13.08 -15.15 -6.09
N GLU A 230 -14.03 -14.95 -5.17
CA GLU A 230 -14.09 -13.74 -4.31
C GLU A 230 -12.84 -13.57 -3.44
N ASN A 231 -12.14 -14.67 -3.20
CA ASN A 231 -10.96 -14.73 -2.36
C ASN A 231 -9.65 -14.57 -3.16
N GLU A 232 -9.72 -14.19 -4.43
CA GLU A 232 -8.54 -13.96 -5.26
C GLU A 232 -8.34 -12.47 -5.58
N ALA A 233 -7.07 -12.10 -5.61
CA ALA A 233 -6.60 -10.80 -6.07
C ALA A 233 -5.37 -10.96 -6.96
N GLU A 234 -5.08 -9.94 -7.74
CA GLU A 234 -3.88 -9.88 -8.55
C GLU A 234 -3.07 -8.62 -8.19
N CYS A 235 -1.77 -8.80 -8.00
CA CYS A 235 -0.80 -7.72 -8.00
C CYS A 235 -0.12 -7.70 -9.36
N ILE A 236 -0.47 -6.72 -10.19
CA ILE A 236 0.06 -6.57 -11.55
C ILE A 236 1.28 -5.65 -11.49
N VAL A 237 2.47 -6.19 -11.76
CA VAL A 237 3.70 -5.42 -11.91
C VAL A 237 3.72 -4.85 -13.33
N ALA A 238 3.14 -3.66 -13.49
CA ALA A 238 2.98 -3.04 -14.82
C ALA A 238 4.24 -2.32 -15.31
N LYS A 239 5.10 -1.88 -14.38
CA LYS A 239 6.41 -1.30 -14.66
C LYS A 239 7.41 -1.78 -13.62
N ASN A 240 8.60 -2.16 -14.08
CA ASN A 240 9.73 -2.48 -13.21
C ASN A 240 11.03 -2.09 -13.91
N ARG A 241 11.73 -1.07 -13.39
CA ARG A 241 13.02 -0.63 -13.98
C ARG A 241 14.15 -1.62 -13.76
N HIS A 242 13.99 -2.53 -12.80
CA HIS A 242 15.04 -3.45 -12.38
C HIS A 242 14.81 -4.90 -12.85
N GLY A 243 13.71 -5.17 -13.53
CA GLY A 243 13.35 -6.53 -13.95
C GLY A 243 12.13 -6.57 -14.86
N GLU A 244 11.54 -7.74 -14.93
CA GLU A 244 10.39 -8.02 -15.80
C GLU A 244 9.07 -7.54 -15.18
N THR A 245 8.09 -7.31 -16.04
CA THR A 245 6.69 -7.14 -15.67
C THR A 245 6.04 -8.50 -15.47
N SER A 246 5.15 -8.62 -14.51
CA SER A 246 4.52 -9.89 -14.16
C SER A 246 3.17 -9.69 -13.49
N VAL A 247 2.41 -10.76 -13.34
CA VAL A 247 1.18 -10.79 -12.54
C VAL A 247 1.34 -11.82 -11.45
N VAL A 248 1.17 -11.38 -10.21
CA VAL A 248 1.24 -12.23 -9.03
C VAL A 248 -0.16 -12.43 -8.48
N ARG A 249 -0.61 -13.68 -8.40
CA ARG A 249 -1.88 -14.04 -7.76
C ARG A 249 -1.73 -14.04 -6.25
N LEU A 250 -2.72 -13.50 -5.56
CA LEU A 250 -2.78 -13.36 -4.10
C LEU A 250 -4.13 -13.87 -3.59
N GLY A 251 -4.13 -14.44 -2.39
CA GLY A 251 -5.35 -14.66 -1.63
C GLY A 251 -5.85 -13.34 -1.07
N TRP A 252 -7.16 -13.11 -1.10
CA TRP A 252 -7.84 -12.02 -0.45
C TRP A 252 -8.83 -12.54 0.58
N ASP A 253 -8.68 -12.09 1.81
CA ASP A 253 -9.61 -12.35 2.90
C ASP A 253 -10.30 -11.04 3.28
N GLY A 254 -11.54 -10.90 2.83
CA GLY A 254 -12.34 -9.68 3.02
C GLY A 254 -12.73 -9.45 4.47
N ALA A 255 -13.02 -10.51 5.24
CA ALA A 255 -13.41 -10.43 6.63
C ALA A 255 -12.28 -9.84 7.49
N HIS A 256 -11.05 -10.28 7.25
CA HIS A 256 -9.86 -9.85 7.98
C HIS A 256 -9.06 -8.76 7.24
N THR A 257 -9.57 -8.28 6.09
CA THR A 257 -8.92 -7.27 5.24
C THR A 257 -7.44 -7.58 4.95
N ARG A 258 -7.15 -8.87 4.67
CA ARG A 258 -5.82 -9.41 4.57
C ARG A 258 -5.53 -10.00 3.19
N PHE A 259 -4.32 -9.73 2.70
CA PHE A 259 -3.75 -10.43 1.56
C PHE A 259 -2.78 -11.53 2.04
N SER A 260 -2.78 -12.65 1.33
CA SER A 260 -1.87 -13.76 1.58
C SER A 260 -1.25 -14.24 0.27
N ASN A 261 -0.17 -15.01 0.36
CA ASN A 261 0.28 -15.76 -0.79
C ASN A 261 -0.74 -16.86 -1.09
N LEU A 262 -1.03 -17.12 -2.35
CA LEU A 262 -1.65 -18.39 -2.73
C LEU A 262 -0.57 -19.46 -2.62
N ASP A 263 -0.85 -20.52 -1.86
CA ASP A 263 -0.02 -21.72 -1.89
C ASP A 263 -0.16 -22.32 -3.29
N VAL A 264 0.84 -22.11 -4.11
CA VAL A 264 1.01 -22.88 -5.34
C VAL A 264 1.55 -24.22 -4.87
N THR A 265 0.67 -25.12 -4.45
CA THR A 265 1.00 -26.52 -4.40
C THR A 265 1.38 -26.92 -5.81
N HIS A 266 2.67 -27.16 -6.03
CA HIS A 266 3.14 -27.82 -7.24
C HIS A 266 2.46 -29.18 -7.31
N GLU A 267 1.42 -29.30 -8.11
CA GLU A 267 1.03 -30.58 -8.65
C GLU A 267 2.17 -31.02 -9.58
N PHE A 268 2.94 -31.98 -9.10
CA PHE A 268 3.89 -32.73 -9.90
C PHE A 268 3.16 -33.84 -10.66
#